data_5f9231b5b9f6f07a4a85d476eb9c871a
#
_entry.id   5f9231b5b9f6f07a4a85d476eb9c871a
#
_cell.length_a   1.000
_cell.length_b   1.000
_cell.length_c   1.000
_cell.angle_alpha   90.00
_cell.angle_beta   90.00
_cell.angle_gamma   90.00
#
_symmetry.space_group_name_H-M   'P 1'
#
loop_
_entity.id
_entity.type
_entity.pdbx_description
1 polymer ?
#
loop_
_entity_poly.entity_id
_entity_poly.type
_entity_poly.pdbx_seq_one_letter_code
_entity_poly.pdbx_strand_id
1 'polypeptide(L)'
;MIDVAPLTDSTNLIGDGDALRKRWDEDGTLYFHDVIDRDLMAWAEQHYRKALAAEELIDLANEAPVWTGKKSDTWRPCDAIGTTVWHEVIKQPALIDILRELFGADPAWLPIVAHRSAFPSGPLKEGEDIFANEHQDAFYNEGMNSTICWMPVRDVANMDCGTFALAPGIFKRGVLHDPNHPTYRIPDGAIPKDAWRSAAYRVGDVVIFRDDTPHAALPNLSNEFRLSMDLRVGSSAQPQPFTGTVEGVEGCSVSIRTDDTGELATVHVSDRTFIRDMNPHPRVPTSEVQRIAYPGARVLAMADGDGQALVLRRNRY
;
A
#
# COMPACT_ATOMS: atom_id res chain seq x y z
N MET A 1 18.27 -15.56 13.71
CA MET A 1 17.86 -15.70 12.30
C MET A 1 16.36 -15.85 12.27
N ILE A 2 15.68 -14.97 11.53
CA ILE A 2 14.22 -15.03 11.34
C ILE A 2 13.92 -16.19 10.37
N ASP A 3 13.02 -17.08 10.75
CA ASP A 3 12.59 -18.23 9.94
C ASP A 3 11.09 -18.08 9.63
N VAL A 4 10.78 -17.86 8.35
CA VAL A 4 9.41 -17.74 7.82
C VAL A 4 9.34 -18.57 6.54
N ALA A 5 8.28 -19.34 6.39
CA ALA A 5 8.09 -20.19 5.22
C ALA A 5 8.10 -19.37 3.90
N PRO A 6 8.56 -19.93 2.78
CA PRO A 6 8.68 -19.20 1.53
C PRO A 6 7.33 -18.81 0.94
N LEU A 7 7.28 -17.61 0.34
CA LEU A 7 6.16 -17.17 -0.47
C LEU A 7 6.12 -17.98 -1.77
N THR A 8 4.92 -18.32 -2.23
CA THR A 8 4.77 -19.13 -3.45
C THR A 8 5.05 -18.30 -4.68
N ASP A 9 5.98 -18.73 -5.52
CA ASP A 9 6.27 -18.13 -6.82
C ASP A 9 5.09 -18.33 -7.79
N SER A 10 4.70 -17.24 -8.45
CA SER A 10 3.63 -17.17 -9.44
C SER A 10 4.15 -16.82 -10.85
N THR A 11 5.47 -16.72 -11.03
CA THR A 11 6.09 -16.28 -12.31
C THR A 11 5.71 -17.20 -13.47
N ASN A 12 5.55 -18.49 -13.21
CA ASN A 12 5.13 -19.48 -14.21
C ASN A 12 3.65 -19.36 -14.64
N LEU A 13 2.87 -18.50 -13.99
CA LEU A 13 1.47 -18.24 -14.31
C LEU A 13 1.28 -17.04 -15.24
N ILE A 14 2.33 -16.29 -15.55
CA ILE A 14 2.27 -15.16 -16.48
C ILE A 14 1.86 -15.69 -17.86
N GLY A 15 0.83 -15.07 -18.46
CA GLY A 15 0.22 -15.51 -19.72
C GLY A 15 -0.93 -16.52 -19.55
N ASP A 16 -1.25 -16.91 -18.30
CA ASP A 16 -2.42 -17.75 -17.97
C ASP A 16 -3.31 -17.01 -16.96
N GLY A 17 -4.17 -16.13 -17.49
CA GLY A 17 -5.05 -15.30 -16.66
C GLY A 17 -6.02 -16.10 -15.80
N ASP A 18 -6.42 -17.30 -16.21
CA ASP A 18 -7.32 -18.15 -15.40
C ASP A 18 -6.57 -18.74 -14.21
N ALA A 19 -5.34 -19.20 -14.40
CA ALA A 19 -4.50 -19.68 -13.31
C ALA A 19 -4.11 -18.55 -12.34
N LEU A 20 -3.84 -17.34 -12.84
CA LEU A 20 -3.59 -16.15 -12.01
C LEU A 20 -4.80 -15.81 -11.14
N ARG A 21 -6.00 -15.72 -11.74
CA ARG A 21 -7.24 -15.42 -11.00
C ARG A 21 -7.56 -16.51 -9.98
N LYS A 22 -7.35 -17.78 -10.33
CA LYS A 22 -7.51 -18.89 -9.39
C LYS A 22 -6.59 -18.76 -8.17
N ARG A 23 -5.31 -18.48 -8.38
CA ARG A 23 -4.33 -18.26 -7.29
C ARG A 23 -4.73 -17.03 -6.46
N TRP A 24 -5.17 -15.96 -7.11
CA TRP A 24 -5.66 -14.75 -6.45
C TRP A 24 -6.84 -15.00 -5.54
N ASP A 25 -7.80 -15.81 -5.97
CA ASP A 25 -8.98 -16.17 -5.19
C ASP A 25 -8.65 -17.13 -4.03
N GLU A 26 -7.61 -17.95 -4.19
CA GLU A 26 -7.15 -18.87 -3.16
C GLU A 26 -6.28 -18.19 -2.10
N ASP A 27 -5.28 -17.44 -2.53
CA ASP A 27 -4.21 -16.93 -1.67
C ASP A 27 -4.33 -15.41 -1.40
N GLY A 28 -4.97 -14.65 -2.28
CA GLY A 28 -5.00 -13.18 -2.22
C GLY A 28 -3.64 -12.55 -2.46
N THR A 29 -2.69 -13.31 -3.00
CA THR A 29 -1.29 -12.92 -3.16
C THR A 29 -0.68 -13.58 -4.38
N LEU A 30 0.08 -12.80 -5.17
CA LEU A 30 0.87 -13.26 -6.31
C LEU A 30 2.29 -12.71 -6.15
N TYR A 31 3.30 -13.55 -6.36
CA TYR A 31 4.70 -13.17 -6.28
C TYR A 31 5.40 -13.49 -7.60
N PHE A 32 6.06 -12.51 -8.19
CA PHE A 32 6.69 -12.62 -9.50
C PHE A 32 8.13 -12.16 -9.46
N HIS A 33 8.97 -12.82 -10.23
CA HIS A 33 10.36 -12.46 -10.46
C HIS A 33 10.53 -11.66 -11.75
N ASP A 34 11.49 -10.73 -11.76
CA ASP A 34 11.98 -10.00 -12.94
C ASP A 34 10.88 -9.28 -13.75
N VAL A 35 9.90 -8.67 -13.08
CA VAL A 35 8.78 -7.92 -13.69
C VAL A 35 9.15 -6.48 -13.99
N ILE A 36 9.93 -5.85 -13.09
CA ILE A 36 10.33 -4.45 -13.22
C ILE A 36 11.75 -4.36 -13.73
N ASP A 37 11.98 -3.46 -14.68
CA ASP A 37 13.30 -3.19 -15.22
C ASP A 37 14.32 -2.84 -14.12
N ARG A 38 15.46 -3.53 -14.11
CA ARG A 38 16.48 -3.37 -13.07
C ARG A 38 17.22 -2.04 -13.15
N ASP A 39 17.40 -1.48 -14.35
CA ASP A 39 18.03 -0.18 -14.53
C ASP A 39 17.11 0.93 -14.03
N LEU A 40 15.80 0.79 -14.25
CA LEU A 40 14.81 1.68 -13.66
C LEU A 40 14.87 1.62 -12.13
N MET A 41 14.99 0.44 -11.54
CA MET A 41 15.06 0.30 -10.08
C MET A 41 16.40 0.83 -9.52
N ALA A 42 17.50 0.69 -10.24
CA ALA A 42 18.78 1.30 -9.88
C ALA A 42 18.70 2.83 -9.91
N TRP A 43 18.01 3.39 -10.89
CA TRP A 43 17.70 4.83 -10.93
C TRP A 43 16.78 5.24 -9.76
N ALA A 44 15.76 4.46 -9.46
CA ALA A 44 14.90 4.68 -8.30
C ALA A 44 15.69 4.69 -6.99
N GLU A 45 16.59 3.72 -6.77
CA GLU A 45 17.43 3.64 -5.58
C GLU A 45 18.21 4.94 -5.35
N GLN A 46 18.71 5.59 -6.42
CA GLN A 46 19.41 6.87 -6.28
C GLN A 46 18.53 7.96 -5.66
N HIS A 47 17.21 7.97 -5.96
CA HIS A 47 16.28 8.93 -5.36
C HIS A 47 16.06 8.64 -3.87
N TYR A 48 15.91 7.36 -3.51
CA TYR A 48 15.82 6.96 -2.10
C TYR A 48 17.08 7.34 -1.33
N ARG A 49 18.25 7.05 -1.87
CA ARG A 49 19.53 7.39 -1.24
C ARG A 49 19.70 8.90 -1.07
N LYS A 50 19.31 9.70 -2.08
CA LYS A 50 19.35 11.16 -1.97
C LYS A 50 18.41 11.67 -0.86
N ALA A 51 17.21 11.12 -0.75
CA ALA A 51 16.26 11.48 0.30
C ALA A 51 16.79 11.15 1.69
N LEU A 52 17.36 9.95 1.87
CA LEU A 52 17.98 9.56 3.14
C LEU A 52 19.21 10.41 3.50
N ALA A 53 20.05 10.72 2.51
CA ALA A 53 21.25 11.53 2.72
C ALA A 53 20.91 13.00 3.03
N ALA A 54 19.82 13.53 2.52
CA ALA A 54 19.35 14.88 2.84
C ALA A 54 19.00 15.05 4.33
N GLU A 55 18.61 13.96 5.00
CA GLU A 55 18.43 13.88 6.45
C GLU A 55 19.69 13.37 7.20
N GLU A 56 20.81 13.18 6.49
CA GLU A 56 22.07 12.62 7.05
C GLU A 56 21.91 11.20 7.65
N LEU A 57 20.91 10.45 7.17
CA LEU A 57 20.63 9.09 7.62
C LEU A 57 21.59 8.06 7.03
N ILE A 58 22.18 8.38 5.86
CA ILE A 58 23.23 7.60 5.20
C ILE A 58 24.32 8.51 4.66
N ASP A 59 25.50 7.93 4.38
CA ASP A 59 26.55 8.57 3.59
C ASP A 59 26.51 8.03 2.13
N LEU A 60 26.40 8.94 1.17
CA LEU A 60 26.39 8.59 -0.26
C LEU A 60 27.75 8.02 -0.77
N ALA A 61 28.83 8.21 -0.03
CA ALA A 61 30.11 7.61 -0.35
C ALA A 61 30.11 6.07 -0.16
N ASN A 62 29.23 5.55 0.68
CA ASN A 62 29.04 4.11 0.82
C ASN A 62 28.27 3.55 -0.38
N GLU A 63 28.61 2.36 -0.86
CA GLU A 63 27.85 1.67 -1.90
C GLU A 63 26.45 1.26 -1.40
N ALA A 64 26.37 0.81 -0.15
CA ALA A 64 25.13 0.42 0.50
C ALA A 64 24.53 1.56 1.33
N PRO A 65 23.19 1.58 1.56
CA PRO A 65 22.51 2.59 2.38
C PRO A 65 22.67 2.28 3.88
N VAL A 66 23.93 2.29 4.37
CA VAL A 66 24.28 2.02 5.76
C VAL A 66 23.77 3.15 6.65
N TRP A 67 23.02 2.78 7.69
CA TRP A 67 22.49 3.75 8.64
C TRP A 67 23.60 4.40 9.49
N THR A 68 23.59 5.72 9.58
CA THR A 68 24.55 6.49 10.38
C THR A 68 24.30 6.43 11.90
N GLY A 69 23.15 5.88 12.32
CA GLY A 69 22.69 5.94 13.70
C GLY A 69 21.89 7.21 14.03
N LYS A 70 21.80 8.18 13.12
CA LYS A 70 20.99 9.37 13.30
C LYS A 70 19.50 9.03 13.29
N LYS A 71 18.71 9.66 14.15
CA LYS A 71 17.25 9.55 14.12
C LYS A 71 16.70 10.48 13.03
N SER A 72 15.70 10.01 12.29
CA SER A 72 14.95 10.86 11.38
C SER A 72 13.94 11.72 12.14
N ASP A 73 13.70 12.93 11.65
CA ASP A 73 12.65 13.81 12.12
C ASP A 73 11.26 13.34 11.64
N THR A 74 11.24 12.50 10.62
CA THR A 74 10.02 11.89 10.06
C THR A 74 10.10 10.36 10.12
N TRP A 75 8.96 9.69 10.18
CA TRP A 75 8.91 8.24 10.09
C TRP A 75 8.96 7.73 8.63
N ARG A 76 8.90 8.64 7.64
CA ARG A 76 8.94 8.35 6.19
C ARG A 76 9.88 9.32 5.45
N PRO A 77 11.18 9.25 5.66
CA PRO A 77 12.13 10.17 5.01
C PRO A 77 12.10 10.11 3.48
N CYS A 78 11.74 8.96 2.91
CA CYS A 78 11.66 8.79 1.45
C CYS A 78 10.38 9.35 0.81
N ASP A 79 9.38 9.81 1.57
CA ASP A 79 8.18 10.44 0.98
C ASP A 79 8.51 11.74 0.21
N ALA A 80 9.66 12.35 0.47
CA ALA A 80 10.18 13.50 -0.30
C ALA A 80 10.42 13.18 -1.79
N ILE A 81 10.48 11.90 -2.19
CA ILE A 81 10.58 11.47 -3.60
C ILE A 81 9.32 11.85 -4.38
N GLY A 82 8.16 11.93 -3.71
CA GLY A 82 6.88 12.26 -4.33
C GLY A 82 6.49 11.25 -5.41
N THR A 83 6.03 11.75 -6.56
CA THR A 83 5.54 10.91 -7.67
C THR A 83 6.59 10.59 -8.73
N THR A 84 7.82 11.09 -8.61
CA THR A 84 8.86 10.98 -9.64
C THR A 84 9.12 9.53 -10.03
N VAL A 85 9.42 8.67 -9.07
CA VAL A 85 9.70 7.25 -9.31
C VAL A 85 8.44 6.49 -9.71
N TRP A 86 7.33 6.78 -9.06
CA TRP A 86 6.04 6.15 -9.32
C TRP A 86 5.62 6.28 -10.79
N HIS A 87 5.73 7.46 -11.39
CA HIS A 87 5.33 7.70 -12.78
C HIS A 87 6.08 6.83 -13.80
N GLU A 88 7.29 6.41 -13.49
CA GLU A 88 8.06 5.53 -14.40
C GLU A 88 7.73 4.04 -14.15
N VAL A 89 7.51 3.66 -12.91
CA VAL A 89 7.18 2.27 -12.56
C VAL A 89 5.82 1.84 -13.09
N ILE A 90 4.80 2.71 -13.03
CA ILE A 90 3.46 2.38 -13.53
C ILE A 90 3.39 2.20 -15.05
N LYS A 91 4.44 2.56 -15.79
CA LYS A 91 4.55 2.37 -17.24
C LYS A 91 5.19 1.04 -17.63
N GLN A 92 5.62 0.22 -16.66
CA GLN A 92 6.30 -1.04 -16.95
C GLN A 92 5.36 -2.04 -17.63
N PRO A 93 5.66 -2.46 -18.89
CA PRO A 93 4.72 -3.26 -19.68
C PRO A 93 4.37 -4.59 -19.01
N ALA A 94 5.38 -5.30 -18.47
CA ALA A 94 5.16 -6.59 -17.84
C ALA A 94 4.22 -6.49 -16.63
N LEU A 95 4.35 -5.42 -15.80
CA LEU A 95 3.43 -5.18 -14.68
C LEU A 95 2.01 -4.88 -15.17
N ILE A 96 1.87 -4.05 -16.21
CA ILE A 96 0.58 -3.72 -16.80
C ILE A 96 -0.10 -4.98 -17.36
N ASP A 97 0.64 -5.83 -18.06
CA ASP A 97 0.09 -7.04 -18.68
C ASP A 97 -0.37 -8.06 -17.62
N ILE A 98 0.40 -8.27 -16.55
CA ILE A 98 -0.02 -9.11 -15.41
C ILE A 98 -1.31 -8.57 -14.77
N LEU A 99 -1.41 -7.26 -14.57
CA LEU A 99 -2.60 -6.65 -13.99
C LEU A 99 -3.81 -6.73 -14.92
N ARG A 100 -3.63 -6.61 -16.25
CA ARG A 100 -4.69 -6.84 -17.25
C ARG A 100 -5.21 -8.27 -17.20
N GLU A 101 -4.30 -9.25 -17.13
CA GLU A 101 -4.68 -10.65 -17.00
C GLU A 101 -5.46 -10.91 -15.71
N LEU A 102 -5.01 -10.31 -14.60
CA LEU A 102 -5.66 -10.45 -13.31
C LEU A 102 -7.05 -9.81 -13.28
N PHE A 103 -7.19 -8.59 -13.78
CA PHE A 103 -8.43 -7.82 -13.69
C PHE A 103 -9.41 -8.09 -14.86
N GLY A 104 -8.94 -8.62 -15.97
CA GLY A 104 -9.72 -8.69 -17.21
C GLY A 104 -10.02 -7.30 -17.81
N ALA A 105 -9.33 -6.27 -17.39
CA ALA A 105 -9.43 -4.88 -17.82
C ALA A 105 -8.11 -4.14 -17.57
N ASP A 106 -7.96 -2.92 -18.10
CA ASP A 106 -6.79 -2.10 -17.83
C ASP A 106 -6.63 -1.76 -16.34
N PRO A 107 -5.40 -1.69 -15.84
CA PRO A 107 -5.15 -1.18 -14.49
C PRO A 107 -5.46 0.33 -14.41
N ALA A 108 -6.08 0.74 -13.32
CA ALA A 108 -6.31 2.13 -12.97
C ALA A 108 -5.48 2.46 -11.71
N TRP A 109 -4.43 3.25 -11.88
CA TRP A 109 -3.50 3.57 -10.81
C TRP A 109 -4.10 4.61 -9.87
N LEU A 110 -4.06 4.32 -8.58
CA LEU A 110 -4.47 5.26 -7.55
C LEU A 110 -3.29 6.17 -7.20
N PRO A 111 -3.49 7.46 -6.98
CA PRO A 111 -2.40 8.39 -6.62
C PRO A 111 -1.96 8.19 -5.16
N ILE A 112 -1.76 6.96 -4.77
CA ILE A 112 -1.35 6.53 -3.43
C ILE A 112 -0.09 5.68 -3.57
N VAL A 113 1.05 6.31 -3.34
CA VAL A 113 2.35 5.67 -3.32
C VAL A 113 2.96 5.76 -1.93
N ALA A 114 3.66 4.73 -1.49
CA ALA A 114 4.45 4.79 -0.29
C ALA A 114 5.90 4.38 -0.58
N HIS A 115 6.81 5.30 -0.33
CA HIS A 115 8.24 5.07 -0.39
C HIS A 115 8.74 4.63 0.99
N ARG A 116 9.08 3.35 1.12
CA ARG A 116 9.43 2.73 2.41
C ARG A 116 10.94 2.64 2.59
N SER A 117 11.39 3.04 3.74
CA SER A 117 12.74 2.82 4.24
C SER A 117 12.65 2.18 5.63
N ALA A 118 12.86 0.85 5.71
CA ALA A 118 12.87 0.19 7.00
C ALA A 118 14.22 0.40 7.69
N PHE A 119 14.18 1.09 8.81
CA PHE A 119 15.36 1.34 9.64
C PHE A 119 15.92 0.04 10.23
N PRO A 120 17.23 -0.06 10.44
CA PRO A 120 17.81 -1.06 11.31
C PRO A 120 17.13 -1.07 12.69
N SER A 121 16.64 -2.21 13.14
CA SER A 121 15.97 -2.37 14.44
C SER A 121 16.91 -2.80 15.58
N GLY A 122 18.12 -3.20 15.21
CA GLY A 122 19.03 -3.87 16.14
C GLY A 122 18.60 -5.33 16.43
N PRO A 123 19.27 -6.00 17.35
CA PRO A 123 19.01 -7.40 17.66
C PRO A 123 17.62 -7.59 18.30
N LEU A 124 16.97 -8.71 17.97
CA LEU A 124 15.69 -9.09 18.58
C LEU A 124 15.85 -9.30 20.08
N LYS A 125 14.86 -8.84 20.83
CA LYS A 125 14.75 -9.15 22.26
C LYS A 125 14.10 -10.51 22.45
N GLU A 126 14.38 -11.16 23.57
CA GLU A 126 13.73 -12.42 23.92
C GLU A 126 12.20 -12.24 24.00
N GLY A 127 11.46 -13.08 23.28
CA GLY A 127 10.00 -13.03 23.22
C GLY A 127 9.41 -11.93 22.35
N GLU A 128 10.22 -11.17 21.61
CA GLU A 128 9.74 -10.14 20.70
C GLU A 128 8.95 -10.77 19.54
N ASP A 129 7.77 -10.22 19.27
CA ASP A 129 6.96 -10.65 18.13
C ASP A 129 7.48 -10.00 16.86
N ILE A 130 7.98 -10.82 15.93
CA ILE A 130 8.50 -10.35 14.64
C ILE A 130 7.40 -9.83 13.71
N PHE A 131 6.14 -10.09 13.99
CA PHE A 131 4.98 -9.60 13.23
C PHE A 131 4.25 -8.45 13.91
N ALA A 132 4.86 -7.80 14.92
CA ALA A 132 4.23 -6.78 15.77
C ALA A 132 3.56 -5.61 15.02
N ASN A 133 3.88 -5.40 13.74
CA ASN A 133 3.31 -4.37 12.88
C ASN A 133 2.35 -4.95 11.83
N GLU A 134 1.77 -6.11 12.10
CA GLU A 134 0.81 -6.73 11.19
C GLU A 134 -0.44 -5.87 10.99
N HIS A 135 -0.88 -5.78 9.76
CA HIS A 135 -2.08 -5.02 9.41
C HIS A 135 -2.67 -5.44 8.06
N GLN A 136 -3.87 -4.95 7.81
CA GLN A 136 -4.57 -5.04 6.53
C GLN A 136 -4.83 -3.62 6.03
N ASP A 137 -4.39 -3.30 4.82
CA ASP A 137 -4.62 -1.97 4.21
C ASP A 137 -6.12 -1.66 4.05
N ALA A 138 -6.95 -2.69 3.85
CA ALA A 138 -8.40 -2.57 3.76
C ALA A 138 -9.02 -1.89 4.98
N PHE A 139 -8.45 -2.05 6.18
CA PHE A 139 -8.92 -1.34 7.36
C PHE A 139 -8.76 0.18 7.23
N TYR A 140 -7.68 0.63 6.60
CA TYR A 140 -7.37 2.05 6.41
C TYR A 140 -7.97 2.63 5.13
N ASN A 141 -8.21 1.80 4.13
CA ASN A 141 -8.73 2.18 2.81
C ASN A 141 -10.07 1.52 2.50
N GLU A 142 -10.86 1.22 3.54
CA GLU A 142 -12.15 0.53 3.43
C GLU A 142 -13.03 1.16 2.34
N GLY A 143 -13.65 0.31 1.52
CA GLY A 143 -14.49 0.70 0.41
C GLY A 143 -13.75 0.97 -0.90
N MET A 144 -12.42 1.08 -0.90
CA MET A 144 -11.65 1.35 -2.13
C MET A 144 -11.30 0.08 -2.90
N ASN A 145 -11.32 -1.10 -2.26
CA ASN A 145 -11.01 -2.40 -2.87
C ASN A 145 -9.73 -2.36 -3.73
N SER A 146 -8.67 -1.78 -3.19
CA SER A 146 -7.42 -1.59 -3.90
C SER A 146 -6.57 -2.86 -3.90
N THR A 147 -5.85 -3.07 -4.98
CA THR A 147 -4.77 -4.06 -5.06
C THR A 147 -3.45 -3.34 -4.79
N ILE A 148 -2.57 -3.96 -4.02
CA ILE A 148 -1.26 -3.42 -3.71
C ILE A 148 -0.21 -4.11 -4.57
N CYS A 149 0.69 -3.32 -5.17
CA CYS A 149 1.92 -3.80 -5.82
C CYS A 149 3.10 -3.35 -4.96
N TRP A 150 3.69 -4.26 -4.22
CA TRP A 150 4.89 -4.03 -3.44
C TRP A 150 6.12 -4.53 -4.20
N MET A 151 7.21 -3.76 -4.18
CA MET A 151 8.46 -4.13 -4.84
C MET A 151 9.68 -3.62 -4.06
N PRO A 152 10.77 -4.40 -4.01
CA PRO A 152 12.02 -3.95 -3.44
C PRO A 152 12.70 -2.96 -4.39
N VAL A 153 13.27 -1.90 -3.86
CA VAL A 153 14.10 -0.94 -4.61
C VAL A 153 15.56 -1.38 -4.60
N ARG A 154 15.94 -2.18 -3.62
CA ARG A 154 17.23 -2.83 -3.47
C ARG A 154 17.03 -4.27 -3.01
N ASP A 155 17.94 -5.17 -3.35
CA ASP A 155 17.86 -6.58 -2.95
C ASP A 155 17.69 -6.71 -1.43
N VAL A 156 16.76 -7.57 -1.02
CA VAL A 156 16.55 -8.00 0.37
C VAL A 156 17.17 -9.37 0.51
N ALA A 157 18.43 -9.42 0.90
CA ALA A 157 19.28 -10.61 0.78
C ALA A 157 18.79 -11.82 1.57
N ASN A 158 18.10 -11.59 2.69
CA ASN A 158 17.58 -12.66 3.57
C ASN A 158 16.52 -12.11 4.53
N MET A 159 15.93 -12.98 5.35
CA MET A 159 14.85 -12.64 6.28
C MET A 159 15.26 -11.63 7.37
N ASP A 160 16.55 -11.52 7.69
CA ASP A 160 17.05 -10.62 8.71
C ASP A 160 17.20 -9.16 8.22
N CYS A 161 16.97 -8.90 6.92
CA CYS A 161 17.12 -7.58 6.31
C CYS A 161 15.80 -6.79 6.23
N GLY A 162 14.90 -6.96 7.18
CA GLY A 162 13.63 -6.20 7.21
C GLY A 162 12.69 -6.59 6.07
N THR A 163 12.61 -7.86 5.73
CA THR A 163 11.81 -8.37 4.63
C THR A 163 10.32 -8.14 4.84
N PHE A 164 9.55 -8.38 3.80
CA PHE A 164 8.10 -8.19 3.78
C PHE A 164 7.41 -9.57 3.86
N ALA A 165 6.50 -9.74 4.82
CA ALA A 165 5.76 -10.97 5.03
C ALA A 165 4.27 -10.77 4.79
N LEU A 166 3.61 -11.80 4.27
CA LEU A 166 2.16 -11.85 4.04
C LEU A 166 1.57 -13.13 4.64
N ALA A 167 0.29 -13.09 4.94
CA ALA A 167 -0.47 -14.26 5.38
C ALA A 167 -1.51 -14.66 4.31
N PRO A 168 -1.12 -15.42 3.27
CA PRO A 168 -1.99 -15.82 2.17
C PRO A 168 -3.24 -16.54 2.65
N GLY A 169 -4.39 -16.32 1.99
CA GLY A 169 -5.66 -16.97 2.30
C GLY A 169 -6.38 -16.47 3.56
N ILE A 170 -5.70 -15.74 4.45
CA ILE A 170 -6.31 -15.21 5.70
C ILE A 170 -7.33 -14.10 5.40
N PHE A 171 -7.21 -13.39 4.27
CA PHE A 171 -8.18 -12.39 3.84
C PHE A 171 -9.63 -12.92 3.79
N LYS A 172 -9.81 -14.23 3.56
CA LYS A 172 -11.15 -14.89 3.57
C LYS A 172 -11.87 -14.78 4.91
N ARG A 173 -11.17 -14.41 5.96
CA ARG A 173 -11.73 -14.15 7.30
C ARG A 173 -12.22 -12.71 7.48
N GLY A 174 -12.10 -11.88 6.43
CA GLY A 174 -12.42 -10.46 6.45
C GLY A 174 -11.37 -9.61 7.15
N VAL A 175 -11.76 -8.38 7.49
CA VAL A 175 -10.89 -7.43 8.21
C VAL A 175 -10.81 -7.83 9.68
N LEU A 176 -9.60 -8.09 10.15
CA LEU A 176 -9.32 -8.62 11.50
C LEU A 176 -9.04 -7.53 12.54
N HIS A 177 -8.85 -6.27 12.11
CA HIS A 177 -8.59 -5.16 13.01
C HIS A 177 -9.73 -4.97 14.02
N ASP A 178 -9.39 -4.79 15.29
CA ASP A 178 -10.37 -4.45 16.33
C ASP A 178 -10.67 -2.94 16.29
N PRO A 179 -11.88 -2.53 15.89
CA PRO A 179 -12.25 -1.12 15.82
C PRO A 179 -12.36 -0.47 17.21
N ASN A 180 -12.42 -1.25 18.27
CA ASN A 180 -12.50 -0.76 19.64
C ASN A 180 -11.13 -0.67 20.32
N HIS A 181 -10.08 -1.23 19.72
CA HIS A 181 -8.72 -1.13 20.26
C HIS A 181 -8.15 0.28 20.04
N PRO A 182 -7.48 0.91 21.04
CA PRO A 182 -6.96 2.28 20.90
C PRO A 182 -6.04 2.51 19.73
N THR A 183 -5.31 1.48 19.28
CA THR A 183 -4.41 1.52 18.13
C THR A 183 -4.97 0.76 16.92
N TYR A 184 -6.21 0.28 16.98
CA TYR A 184 -6.86 -0.46 15.90
C TYR A 184 -6.06 -1.66 15.38
N ARG A 185 -5.25 -2.29 16.24
CA ARG A 185 -4.42 -3.43 15.84
C ARG A 185 -5.24 -4.70 15.62
N ILE A 186 -4.65 -5.63 14.91
CA ILE A 186 -5.16 -7.00 14.83
C ILE A 186 -4.92 -7.66 16.21
N PRO A 187 -5.91 -8.35 16.77
CA PRO A 187 -5.75 -9.02 18.07
C PRO A 187 -4.66 -10.11 18.03
N ASP A 188 -3.88 -10.21 19.09
CA ASP A 188 -2.82 -11.20 19.22
C ASP A 188 -3.35 -12.62 18.94
N GLY A 189 -2.67 -13.37 18.09
CA GLY A 189 -3.05 -14.73 17.71
C GLY A 189 -4.21 -14.83 16.72
N ALA A 190 -4.77 -13.72 16.24
CA ALA A 190 -5.79 -13.74 15.18
C ALA A 190 -5.23 -14.32 13.87
N ILE A 191 -3.95 -14.14 13.60
CA ILE A 191 -3.23 -14.74 12.46
C ILE A 191 -2.33 -15.85 12.99
N PRO A 192 -2.54 -17.13 12.56
CA PRO A 192 -1.64 -18.23 12.94
C PRO A 192 -0.20 -17.95 12.50
N LYS A 193 0.77 -18.24 13.36
CA LYS A 193 2.19 -17.99 13.05
C LYS A 193 2.69 -18.76 11.82
N ASP A 194 2.14 -19.92 11.56
CA ASP A 194 2.44 -20.76 10.41
C ASP A 194 1.74 -20.32 9.11
N ALA A 195 0.85 -19.32 9.18
CA ALA A 195 0.24 -18.72 7.98
C ALA A 195 1.17 -17.76 7.25
N TRP A 196 2.19 -17.22 7.93
CA TRP A 196 3.08 -16.22 7.36
C TRP A 196 4.02 -16.79 6.30
N ARG A 197 4.21 -16.02 5.23
CA ARG A 197 5.10 -16.32 4.10
C ARG A 197 5.95 -15.09 3.79
N SER A 198 7.18 -15.32 3.37
CA SER A 198 8.09 -14.24 2.95
C SER A 198 9.10 -14.75 1.92
N ALA A 199 9.97 -13.87 1.42
CA ALA A 199 11.04 -14.23 0.50
C ALA A 199 12.28 -13.35 0.72
N ALA A 200 13.42 -13.79 0.19
CA ALA A 200 14.55 -12.95 -0.13
C ALA A 200 14.25 -12.30 -1.48
N TYR A 201 13.77 -11.08 -1.46
CA TYR A 201 13.32 -10.38 -2.66
C TYR A 201 14.49 -9.78 -3.43
N ARG A 202 14.45 -9.85 -4.73
CA ARG A 202 15.44 -9.26 -5.63
C ARG A 202 14.87 -8.03 -6.34
N VAL A 203 15.73 -7.12 -6.70
CA VAL A 203 15.37 -6.00 -7.59
C VAL A 203 14.75 -6.56 -8.87
N GLY A 204 13.59 -6.00 -9.22
CA GLY A 204 12.75 -6.49 -10.33
C GLY A 204 11.59 -7.38 -9.90
N ASP A 205 11.62 -7.95 -8.68
CA ASP A 205 10.51 -8.72 -8.14
C ASP A 205 9.31 -7.82 -7.81
N VAL A 206 8.10 -8.40 -7.91
CA VAL A 206 6.85 -7.74 -7.50
C VAL A 206 5.99 -8.70 -6.71
N VAL A 207 5.44 -8.23 -5.61
CA VAL A 207 4.36 -8.90 -4.87
C VAL A 207 3.08 -8.12 -5.09
N ILE A 208 2.07 -8.78 -5.66
CA ILE A 208 0.73 -8.22 -5.88
C ILE A 208 -0.20 -8.88 -4.87
N PHE A 209 -0.92 -8.10 -4.07
CA PHE A 209 -1.79 -8.66 -3.04
C PHE A 209 -3.02 -7.78 -2.80
N ARG A 210 -4.06 -8.38 -2.24
CA ARG A 210 -5.31 -7.73 -1.86
C ARG A 210 -5.08 -6.82 -0.66
N ASP A 211 -5.77 -5.70 -0.61
CA ASP A 211 -5.69 -4.78 0.53
C ASP A 211 -6.18 -5.41 1.85
N ASP A 212 -7.01 -6.46 1.78
CA ASP A 212 -7.46 -7.25 2.92
C ASP A 212 -6.56 -8.47 3.26
N THR A 213 -5.45 -8.67 2.54
CA THR A 213 -4.42 -9.66 2.92
C THR A 213 -3.57 -9.10 4.06
N PRO A 214 -3.51 -9.78 5.22
CA PRO A 214 -2.63 -9.36 6.31
C PRO A 214 -1.16 -9.41 5.90
N HIS A 215 -0.43 -8.36 6.27
CA HIS A 215 0.99 -8.24 5.95
C HIS A 215 1.76 -7.48 7.03
N ALA A 216 3.08 -7.69 7.06
CA ALA A 216 3.97 -7.05 8.03
C ALA A 216 5.36 -6.82 7.42
N ALA A 217 6.03 -5.75 7.85
CA ALA A 217 7.47 -5.64 7.68
C ALA A 217 8.14 -6.35 8.87
N LEU A 218 9.04 -7.29 8.59
CA LEU A 218 9.82 -7.96 9.63
C LEU A 218 10.91 -7.03 10.16
N PRO A 219 11.44 -7.28 11.37
CA PRO A 219 12.56 -6.53 11.92
C PRO A 219 13.77 -6.53 10.97
N ASN A 220 14.40 -5.37 10.85
CA ASN A 220 15.62 -5.22 10.07
C ASN A 220 16.83 -5.36 10.98
N LEU A 221 17.42 -6.54 11.05
CA LEU A 221 18.57 -6.84 11.91
C LEU A 221 19.90 -6.49 11.26
N SER A 222 19.88 -5.99 10.01
CA SER A 222 21.08 -5.49 9.32
C SER A 222 21.43 -4.07 9.79
N ASN A 223 22.54 -3.53 9.27
CA ASN A 223 22.92 -2.14 9.46
C ASN A 223 22.55 -1.23 8.28
N GLU A 224 21.83 -1.75 7.28
CA GLU A 224 21.41 -1.04 6.08
C GLU A 224 19.91 -0.76 6.10
N PHE A 225 19.48 0.30 5.44
CA PHE A 225 18.04 0.51 5.17
C PHE A 225 17.53 -0.52 4.16
N ARG A 226 16.40 -1.15 4.46
CA ARG A 226 15.64 -1.86 3.44
C ARG A 226 14.75 -0.86 2.71
N LEU A 227 14.90 -0.77 1.39
CA LEU A 227 14.20 0.17 0.53
C LEU A 227 13.16 -0.56 -0.31
N SER A 228 11.92 -0.07 -0.31
CA SER A 228 10.85 -0.62 -1.12
C SER A 228 9.81 0.44 -1.47
N MET A 229 8.97 0.13 -2.44
CA MET A 229 7.83 0.95 -2.84
C MET A 229 6.58 0.10 -2.85
N ASP A 230 5.45 0.69 -2.45
CA ASP A 230 4.14 0.08 -2.62
C ASP A 230 3.19 1.05 -3.32
N LEU A 231 2.54 0.54 -4.35
CA LEU A 231 1.58 1.23 -5.22
C LEU A 231 0.18 0.67 -4.97
N ARG A 232 -0.84 1.47 -5.27
CA ARG A 232 -2.22 1.02 -5.27
C ARG A 232 -2.79 1.10 -6.66
N VAL A 233 -3.53 0.06 -7.03
CA VAL A 233 -4.14 -0.08 -8.35
C VAL A 233 -5.51 -0.72 -8.20
N GLY A 234 -6.44 -0.31 -9.05
CA GLY A 234 -7.74 -0.95 -9.22
C GLY A 234 -7.95 -1.40 -10.66
N SER A 235 -9.10 -2.02 -10.93
CA SER A 235 -9.55 -2.30 -12.30
C SER A 235 -10.23 -1.06 -12.89
N SER A 236 -9.89 -0.67 -14.12
CA SER A 236 -10.60 0.42 -14.84
C SER A 236 -12.08 0.13 -15.09
N ALA A 237 -12.50 -1.13 -14.96
CA ALA A 237 -13.90 -1.53 -15.06
C ALA A 237 -14.72 -1.24 -13.79
N GLN A 238 -14.07 -0.78 -12.71
CA GLN A 238 -14.72 -0.44 -11.45
C GLN A 238 -14.70 1.07 -11.21
N PRO A 239 -15.56 1.60 -10.32
CA PRO A 239 -15.52 3.00 -9.93
C PRO A 239 -14.11 3.41 -9.46
N GLN A 240 -13.67 4.59 -9.93
CA GLN A 240 -12.35 5.10 -9.59
C GLN A 240 -12.47 6.20 -8.54
N PRO A 241 -11.57 6.26 -7.54
CA PRO A 241 -11.51 7.39 -6.65
C PRO A 241 -10.93 8.63 -7.36
N PHE A 242 -11.44 9.80 -6.98
CA PHE A 242 -10.94 11.10 -7.41
C PHE A 242 -10.73 12.01 -6.21
N THR A 243 -9.88 13.01 -6.37
CA THR A 243 -9.65 14.04 -5.36
C THR A 243 -10.22 15.37 -5.81
N GLY A 244 -10.54 16.22 -4.86
CA GLY A 244 -11.07 17.55 -5.18
C GLY A 244 -11.35 18.40 -3.96
N THR A 245 -11.88 19.59 -4.24
CA THR A 245 -12.31 20.54 -3.22
C THR A 245 -13.83 20.59 -3.17
N VAL A 246 -14.39 20.44 -1.98
CA VAL A 246 -15.84 20.59 -1.78
C VAL A 246 -16.26 22.03 -2.03
N GLU A 247 -17.24 22.24 -2.92
CA GLU A 247 -17.85 23.55 -3.16
C GLU A 247 -19.13 23.74 -2.36
N GLY A 248 -19.89 22.68 -2.13
CA GLY A 248 -21.14 22.76 -1.38
C GLY A 248 -21.63 21.41 -0.88
N VAL A 249 -22.50 21.46 0.12
CA VAL A 249 -23.20 20.30 0.67
C VAL A 249 -24.67 20.68 0.82
N GLU A 250 -25.55 19.95 0.12
CA GLU A 250 -27.01 20.15 0.19
C GLU A 250 -27.66 18.81 0.58
N GLY A 251 -28.13 18.74 1.82
CA GLY A 251 -28.65 17.49 2.36
C GLY A 251 -27.59 16.38 2.33
N CYS A 252 -27.83 15.33 1.54
CA CYS A 252 -26.90 14.22 1.33
C CYS A 252 -26.05 14.36 0.07
N SER A 253 -26.15 15.47 -0.66
CA SER A 253 -25.38 15.70 -1.89
C SER A 253 -24.16 16.55 -1.59
N VAL A 254 -22.99 16.09 -2.04
CA VAL A 254 -21.71 16.79 -1.90
C VAL A 254 -21.20 17.14 -3.30
N SER A 255 -21.05 18.43 -3.57
CA SER A 255 -20.50 18.95 -4.82
C SER A 255 -19.00 19.18 -4.66
N ILE A 256 -18.20 18.54 -5.52
CA ILE A 256 -16.75 18.48 -5.44
C ILE A 256 -16.17 18.96 -6.77
N ARG A 257 -15.33 19.97 -6.75
CA ARG A 257 -14.52 20.36 -7.92
C ARG A 257 -13.32 19.44 -7.99
N THR A 258 -13.27 18.62 -9.04
CA THR A 258 -12.24 17.61 -9.23
C THR A 258 -10.89 18.24 -9.59
N ASP A 259 -9.79 17.60 -9.14
CA ASP A 259 -8.44 18.12 -9.35
C ASP A 259 -7.93 17.87 -10.77
N ASP A 260 -8.35 16.78 -11.39
CA ASP A 260 -7.88 16.33 -12.67
C ASP A 260 -8.49 17.10 -13.85
N THR A 261 -9.82 17.28 -13.84
CA THR A 261 -10.56 17.95 -14.92
C THR A 261 -11.00 19.37 -14.58
N GLY A 262 -11.06 19.73 -13.29
CA GLY A 262 -11.68 20.96 -12.82
C GLY A 262 -13.20 20.97 -12.96
N GLU A 263 -13.83 19.85 -13.29
CA GLU A 263 -15.29 19.75 -13.40
C GLU A 263 -15.93 19.60 -12.03
N LEU A 264 -17.22 19.93 -11.95
CA LEU A 264 -18.00 19.76 -10.74
C LEU A 264 -18.66 18.38 -10.73
N ALA A 265 -18.18 17.50 -9.87
CA ALA A 265 -18.79 16.22 -9.59
C ALA A 265 -19.73 16.33 -8.40
N THR A 266 -20.93 15.74 -8.49
CA THR A 266 -21.85 15.64 -7.35
C THR A 266 -21.97 14.18 -6.94
N VAL A 267 -21.71 13.87 -5.67
CA VAL A 267 -21.88 12.55 -5.10
C VAL A 267 -22.96 12.53 -4.03
N HIS A 268 -23.70 11.43 -3.97
CA HIS A 268 -24.81 11.26 -3.01
C HIS A 268 -24.39 10.34 -1.86
N VAL A 269 -24.36 10.88 -0.66
CA VAL A 269 -23.96 10.18 0.56
C VAL A 269 -25.16 9.45 1.16
N SER A 270 -24.98 8.20 1.56
CA SER A 270 -25.98 7.37 2.24
C SER A 270 -25.34 6.52 3.34
N ASP A 271 -26.14 5.72 4.03
CA ASP A 271 -25.64 4.79 5.05
C ASP A 271 -24.72 3.70 4.49
N ARG A 272 -24.68 3.56 3.15
CA ARG A 272 -23.73 2.67 2.45
C ARG A 272 -22.37 3.34 2.20
N THR A 273 -22.30 4.67 2.30
CA THR A 273 -21.07 5.43 2.05
C THR A 273 -20.09 5.21 3.19
N PHE A 274 -18.87 4.84 2.84
CA PHE A 274 -17.78 4.79 3.78
C PHE A 274 -17.22 6.21 4.00
N ILE A 275 -17.47 6.80 5.16
CA ILE A 275 -17.03 8.15 5.50
C ILE A 275 -15.95 8.10 6.56
N ARG A 276 -14.81 8.76 6.29
CA ARG A 276 -13.68 8.81 7.23
C ARG A 276 -13.03 10.19 7.26
N ASP A 277 -12.68 10.67 8.45
CA ASP A 277 -11.96 11.94 8.60
C ASP A 277 -10.52 11.78 8.14
N MET A 278 -9.69 11.21 8.95
CA MET A 278 -8.29 10.91 8.62
C MET A 278 -7.90 9.58 9.27
N ASN A 279 -6.93 8.90 8.66
CA ASN A 279 -6.38 7.70 9.23
C ASN A 279 -5.63 8.03 10.55
N PRO A 280 -5.81 7.27 11.64
CA PRO A 280 -6.60 6.07 11.85
C PRO A 280 -8.00 6.29 12.45
N HIS A 281 -8.61 7.43 12.26
CA HIS A 281 -9.89 7.76 12.88
C HIS A 281 -11.03 6.82 12.47
N PRO A 282 -12.03 6.58 13.36
CA PRO A 282 -13.16 5.72 13.06
C PRO A 282 -14.04 6.28 11.94
N ARG A 283 -14.96 5.47 11.44
CA ARG A 283 -16.01 5.92 10.52
C ARG A 283 -16.76 7.11 11.10
N VAL A 284 -17.11 8.05 10.22
CA VAL A 284 -17.98 9.17 10.54
C VAL A 284 -19.42 8.79 10.14
N PRO A 285 -20.41 8.93 11.01
CA PRO A 285 -21.80 8.71 10.64
C PRO A 285 -22.24 9.63 9.50
N THR A 286 -23.14 9.17 8.63
CA THR A 286 -23.67 9.97 7.51
C THR A 286 -24.28 11.29 7.98
N SER A 287 -24.94 11.30 9.15
CA SER A 287 -25.47 12.51 9.77
C SER A 287 -24.42 13.56 10.14
N GLU A 288 -23.14 13.18 10.17
CA GLU A 288 -22.02 14.05 10.51
C GLU A 288 -21.10 14.32 9.28
N VAL A 289 -21.60 14.07 8.07
CA VAL A 289 -20.81 14.25 6.83
C VAL A 289 -20.18 15.64 6.72
N GLN A 290 -20.83 16.67 7.27
CA GLN A 290 -20.32 18.04 7.29
C GLN A 290 -19.02 18.21 8.09
N ARG A 291 -18.65 17.27 8.94
CA ARG A 291 -17.32 17.25 9.58
C ARG A 291 -16.19 17.01 8.58
N ILE A 292 -16.51 16.30 7.49
CA ILE A 292 -15.56 15.90 6.44
C ILE A 292 -15.70 16.78 5.23
N ALA A 293 -16.93 16.98 4.76
CA ALA A 293 -17.28 17.74 3.59
C ALA A 293 -17.92 19.08 4.01
N TYR A 294 -17.18 20.16 3.81
CA TYR A 294 -17.63 21.55 3.96
C TYR A 294 -16.95 22.38 2.87
N PRO A 295 -17.51 23.52 2.46
CA PRO A 295 -16.89 24.36 1.42
C PRO A 295 -15.42 24.65 1.70
N GLY A 296 -14.55 24.34 0.73
CA GLY A 296 -13.09 24.43 0.86
C GLY A 296 -12.40 23.18 1.43
N ALA A 297 -13.13 22.18 1.92
CA ALA A 297 -12.51 20.93 2.39
C ALA A 297 -11.91 20.15 1.23
N ARG A 298 -10.71 19.62 1.44
CA ARG A 298 -10.08 18.66 0.51
C ARG A 298 -10.58 17.25 0.81
N VAL A 299 -11.07 16.55 -0.20
CA VAL A 299 -11.61 15.20 -0.06
C VAL A 299 -11.09 14.28 -1.16
N LEU A 300 -11.11 12.98 -0.85
CA LEU A 300 -11.10 11.90 -1.82
C LEU A 300 -12.49 11.29 -1.82
N ALA A 301 -13.08 11.14 -2.98
CA ALA A 301 -14.37 10.52 -3.18
C ALA A 301 -14.28 9.39 -4.22
N MET A 302 -15.18 8.41 -4.09
CA MET A 302 -15.43 7.39 -5.09
C MET A 302 -16.94 7.19 -5.17
N ALA A 303 -17.48 7.17 -6.36
CA ALA A 303 -18.91 6.98 -6.60
C ALA A 303 -19.14 5.92 -7.68
N ASP A 304 -20.30 5.27 -7.64
CA ASP A 304 -20.76 4.38 -8.71
C ASP A 304 -21.31 5.19 -9.91
N GLY A 305 -21.78 4.47 -10.94
CA GLY A 305 -22.30 5.06 -12.16
C GLY A 305 -23.58 5.91 -11.97
N ASP A 306 -24.28 5.75 -10.84
CA ASP A 306 -25.47 6.52 -10.46
C ASP A 306 -25.12 7.72 -9.58
N GLY A 307 -23.83 7.96 -9.31
CA GLY A 307 -23.35 9.04 -8.46
C GLY A 307 -23.49 8.76 -6.96
N GLN A 308 -23.87 7.52 -6.58
CA GLN A 308 -23.91 7.13 -5.17
C GLN A 308 -22.47 7.02 -4.62
N ALA A 309 -22.17 7.79 -3.59
CA ALA A 309 -20.87 7.77 -2.96
C ALA A 309 -20.61 6.40 -2.28
N LEU A 310 -19.54 5.73 -2.70
CA LEU A 310 -19.03 4.53 -2.06
C LEU A 310 -18.07 4.90 -0.94
N VAL A 311 -17.20 5.89 -1.22
CA VAL A 311 -16.21 6.41 -0.27
C VAL A 311 -16.25 7.93 -0.28
N LEU A 312 -16.16 8.54 0.88
CA LEU A 312 -15.89 9.95 1.08
C LEU A 312 -14.93 10.11 2.26
N ARG A 313 -13.73 10.57 2.01
CA ARG A 313 -12.74 10.75 3.08
C ARG A 313 -12.04 12.09 2.96
N ARG A 314 -11.64 12.64 4.09
CA ARG A 314 -10.82 13.83 4.11
C ARG A 314 -9.45 13.55 3.50
N ASN A 315 -8.97 14.44 2.65
CA ASN A 315 -7.64 14.39 2.07
C ASN A 315 -6.79 15.52 2.66
N ARG A 316 -5.50 15.25 2.85
CA ARG A 316 -4.56 16.25 3.39
C ARG A 316 -3.89 17.07 2.30
N TYR A 317 -3.89 16.57 1.06
CA TYR A 317 -3.12 17.12 -0.06
C TYR A 317 -4.00 17.63 -1.17
#